data_eb82db5868c9352ed382bef493d313fe
#
_entry.id   eb82db5868c9352ed382bef493d313fe
#
_cell.length_a   1.000
_cell.length_b   1.000
_cell.length_c   1.000
_cell.angle_alpha   90.00
_cell.angle_beta   90.00
_cell.angle_gamma   90.00
#
_symmetry.space_group_name_H-M   'P 1'
#
loop_
_entity.id
_entity.type
_entity.pdbx_description
1 polymer ?
#
loop_
_entity_poly.entity_id
_entity_poly.type
_entity_poly.pdbx_seq_one_letter_code
_entity_poly.pdbx_strand_id
1 'polypeptide(L)'
;MSKSIVFAHKQKIAFVASGGAVKAACFHIGVCLALERKGIHFWGGTLKQKKGESPPAPFINTYVGSSAGSIIASLLASGYTLSEIIQSFLDSRKEKKKFPKMGYTDLFHIVRPQFRFTKYFQSLWERKKHWLLEVSKPLLKTISF
;
A
#
# COMPACT_ATOMS: atom_id res chain seq x y z
N MET A 1 -17.95 -27.01 19.30
CA MET A 1 -18.44 -27.20 17.91
C MET A 1 -18.03 -26.00 17.06
N SER A 2 -17.04 -26.17 16.21
CA SER A 2 -16.61 -25.09 15.28
C SER A 2 -17.65 -25.02 14.17
N LYS A 3 -18.38 -23.91 14.08
CA LYS A 3 -19.23 -23.63 12.91
C LYS A 3 -18.32 -23.54 11.69
N SER A 4 -18.37 -24.52 10.82
CA SER A 4 -17.71 -24.46 9.51
C SER A 4 -18.30 -23.28 8.76
N ILE A 5 -17.46 -22.34 8.35
CA ILE A 5 -17.87 -21.23 7.51
C ILE A 5 -18.20 -21.84 6.14
N VAL A 6 -19.49 -21.93 5.82
CA VAL A 6 -19.96 -22.58 4.60
C VAL A 6 -19.81 -21.63 3.43
N PHE A 7 -18.63 -21.61 2.80
CA PHE A 7 -18.43 -20.94 1.52
C PHE A 7 -18.79 -21.82 0.30
N ALA A 8 -19.27 -23.06 0.54
CA ALA A 8 -19.50 -24.05 -0.49
C ALA A 8 -20.47 -23.63 -1.63
N HIS A 9 -21.30 -22.62 -1.38
CA HIS A 9 -22.26 -22.13 -2.38
C HIS A 9 -21.88 -20.79 -3.01
N LYS A 10 -20.73 -20.21 -2.68
CA LYS A 10 -20.29 -18.93 -3.25
C LYS A 10 -19.47 -19.17 -4.51
N GLN A 11 -19.97 -18.71 -5.65
CA GLN A 11 -19.25 -18.80 -6.93
C GLN A 11 -18.04 -17.87 -7.03
N LYS A 12 -18.06 -16.74 -6.28
CA LYS A 12 -16.98 -15.77 -6.26
C LYS A 12 -16.75 -15.26 -4.84
N ILE A 13 -15.50 -15.29 -4.41
CA ILE A 13 -15.06 -14.75 -3.12
C ILE A 13 -14.00 -13.70 -3.42
N ALA A 14 -14.15 -12.51 -2.83
CA ALA A 14 -13.19 -11.43 -2.94
C ALA A 14 -12.46 -11.21 -1.62
N PHE A 15 -11.18 -10.93 -1.70
CA PHE A 15 -10.36 -10.43 -0.59
C PHE A 15 -10.25 -8.91 -0.68
N VAL A 16 -10.72 -8.22 0.35
CA VAL A 16 -10.67 -6.75 0.43
C VAL A 16 -9.76 -6.36 1.59
N ALA A 17 -8.69 -5.64 1.28
CA ALA A 17 -7.67 -5.23 2.23
C ALA A 17 -7.60 -3.70 2.37
N SER A 18 -7.78 -3.19 3.57
CA SER A 18 -7.73 -1.75 3.88
C SER A 18 -6.30 -1.25 4.06
N GLY A 19 -6.14 0.07 4.06
CA GLY A 19 -4.89 0.74 4.45
C GLY A 19 -4.66 0.70 5.95
N GLY A 20 -3.49 1.19 6.39
CA GLY A 20 -3.09 1.28 7.79
C GLY A 20 -1.61 0.97 8.03
N ALA A 21 -0.78 1.26 7.03
CA ALA A 21 0.66 1.04 7.03
C ALA A 21 1.05 -0.41 7.41
N VAL A 22 2.17 -0.61 8.12
CA VAL A 22 2.70 -1.93 8.47
C VAL A 22 1.75 -2.73 9.34
N LYS A 23 1.05 -2.08 10.27
CA LYS A 23 0.10 -2.78 11.16
C LYS A 23 -1.03 -3.46 10.36
N ALA A 24 -1.57 -2.77 9.35
CA ALA A 24 -2.59 -3.35 8.50
C ALA A 24 -2.03 -4.47 7.63
N ALA A 25 -0.82 -4.34 7.08
CA ALA A 25 -0.17 -5.40 6.32
C ALA A 25 -0.02 -6.68 7.16
N CYS A 26 0.49 -6.57 8.39
CA CYS A 26 0.62 -7.71 9.30
C CYS A 26 -0.74 -8.33 9.65
N PHE A 27 -1.77 -7.49 9.88
CA PHE A 27 -3.11 -7.97 10.14
C PHE A 27 -3.67 -8.74 8.94
N HIS A 28 -3.55 -8.20 7.74
CA HIS A 28 -4.03 -8.88 6.53
C HIS A 28 -3.32 -10.20 6.26
N ILE A 29 -2.01 -10.27 6.48
CA ILE A 29 -1.24 -11.52 6.39
C ILE A 29 -1.77 -12.54 7.41
N GLY A 30 -2.02 -12.11 8.65
CA GLY A 30 -2.60 -12.97 9.69
C GLY A 30 -3.98 -13.52 9.30
N VAL A 31 -4.85 -12.67 8.74
CA VAL A 31 -6.16 -13.08 8.22
C VAL A 31 -6.00 -14.09 7.09
N CYS A 32 -5.09 -13.83 6.13
CA CYS A 32 -4.83 -14.74 5.02
C CYS A 32 -4.36 -16.12 5.51
N LEU A 33 -3.44 -16.17 6.49
CA LEU A 33 -2.98 -17.42 7.10
C LEU A 33 -4.14 -18.18 7.77
N ALA A 34 -5.03 -17.45 8.46
CA ALA A 34 -6.19 -18.07 9.09
C ALA A 34 -7.18 -18.64 8.06
N LEU A 35 -7.35 -17.96 6.92
CA LEU A 35 -8.17 -18.42 5.82
C LEU A 35 -7.58 -19.68 5.17
N GLU A 36 -6.27 -19.72 4.90
CA GLU A 36 -5.61 -20.93 4.37
C GLU A 36 -5.75 -22.13 5.33
N ARG A 37 -5.60 -21.91 6.64
CA ARG A 37 -5.84 -22.96 7.65
C ARG A 37 -7.28 -23.48 7.66
N LYS A 38 -8.22 -22.69 7.15
CA LYS A 38 -9.62 -23.08 6.98
C LYS A 38 -9.91 -23.69 5.61
N GLY A 39 -8.88 -23.92 4.78
CA GLY A 39 -9.00 -24.51 3.46
C GLY A 39 -9.43 -23.54 2.37
N ILE A 40 -9.36 -22.24 2.60
CA ILE A 40 -9.63 -21.22 1.59
C ILE A 40 -8.31 -20.84 0.93
N HIS A 41 -8.21 -21.04 -0.38
CA HIS A 41 -6.98 -20.84 -1.14
C HIS A 41 -6.95 -19.50 -1.84
N PHE A 42 -5.75 -18.89 -1.94
CA PHE A 42 -5.53 -17.69 -2.74
C PHE A 42 -5.05 -18.09 -4.12
N TRP A 43 -5.75 -17.63 -5.15
CA TRP A 43 -5.49 -17.99 -6.54
C TRP A 43 -5.21 -16.75 -7.37
N GLY A 44 -4.03 -16.69 -7.98
CA GLY A 44 -3.60 -15.57 -8.82
C GLY A 44 -2.42 -15.95 -9.69
N GLY A 45 -2.03 -15.00 -10.56
CA GLY A 45 -0.89 -15.13 -11.45
C GLY A 45 -1.19 -15.87 -12.76
N THR A 46 -0.76 -15.25 -13.85
CA THR A 46 -0.94 -15.79 -15.21
C THR A 46 -0.17 -17.10 -15.46
N LEU A 47 0.91 -17.34 -14.69
CA LEU A 47 1.72 -18.55 -14.84
C LEU A 47 0.97 -19.82 -14.43
N LYS A 48 0.14 -19.75 -13.38
CA LYS A 48 -0.71 -20.88 -12.95
C LYS A 48 -1.79 -21.19 -13.98
N GLN A 49 -2.41 -20.14 -14.53
CA GLN A 49 -3.43 -20.28 -15.58
C GLN A 49 -2.86 -20.91 -16.87
N LYS A 50 -1.61 -20.52 -17.26
CA LYS A 50 -0.94 -21.10 -18.44
C LYS A 50 -0.60 -22.58 -18.30
N LYS A 51 -0.44 -23.08 -17.07
CA LYS A 51 -0.19 -24.51 -16.81
C LYS A 51 -1.46 -25.37 -16.81
N GLY A 52 -2.63 -24.77 -17.05
CA GLY A 52 -3.91 -25.51 -17.02
C GLY A 52 -4.31 -25.98 -15.63
N GLU A 53 -3.69 -25.45 -14.58
CA GLU A 53 -4.07 -25.80 -13.20
C GLU A 53 -5.42 -25.20 -12.86
N SER A 54 -6.33 -26.02 -12.32
CA SER A 54 -7.59 -25.54 -11.78
C SER A 54 -7.43 -25.13 -10.33
N PRO A 55 -8.05 -24.01 -9.90
CA PRO A 55 -7.98 -23.59 -8.51
C PRO A 55 -8.68 -24.61 -7.59
N PRO A 56 -8.08 -24.95 -6.44
CA PRO A 56 -8.74 -25.76 -5.43
C PRO A 56 -9.89 -24.95 -4.79
N ALA A 57 -11.08 -25.55 -4.74
CA ALA A 57 -12.23 -24.89 -4.12
C ALA A 57 -12.29 -25.13 -2.60
N PRO A 58 -12.68 -24.14 -1.79
CA PRO A 58 -13.01 -22.75 -2.15
C PRO A 58 -11.76 -21.87 -2.35
N PHE A 59 -11.83 -20.94 -3.29
CA PHE A 59 -10.70 -20.06 -3.60
C PHE A 59 -11.11 -18.61 -3.75
N ILE A 60 -10.14 -17.73 -3.54
CA ILE A 60 -10.22 -16.28 -3.73
C ILE A 60 -9.40 -15.93 -4.96
N ASN A 61 -10.00 -15.29 -5.96
CA ASN A 61 -9.33 -14.82 -7.18
C ASN A 61 -9.61 -13.34 -7.50
N THR A 62 -10.35 -12.68 -6.63
CA THR A 62 -10.66 -11.25 -6.75
C THR A 62 -10.05 -10.53 -5.57
N TYR A 63 -9.25 -9.51 -5.86
CA TYR A 63 -8.45 -8.78 -4.86
C TYR A 63 -8.71 -7.30 -4.99
N VAL A 64 -9.01 -6.67 -3.86
CA VAL A 64 -9.20 -5.22 -3.75
C VAL A 64 -8.33 -4.73 -2.59
N GLY A 65 -7.59 -3.67 -2.80
CA GLY A 65 -6.71 -3.15 -1.76
C GLY A 65 -6.56 -1.64 -1.79
N SER A 66 -6.31 -1.06 -0.62
CA SER A 66 -5.99 0.36 -0.43
C SER A 66 -4.71 0.49 0.36
N SER A 67 -3.77 1.38 -0.05
CA SER A 67 -2.50 1.62 0.64
C SER A 67 -1.74 0.30 0.91
N ALA A 68 -1.33 0.02 2.15
CA ALA A 68 -0.66 -1.23 2.52
C ALA A 68 -1.45 -2.48 2.11
N GLY A 69 -2.78 -2.43 2.16
CA GLY A 69 -3.64 -3.51 1.69
C GLY A 69 -3.54 -3.74 0.19
N SER A 70 -3.28 -2.70 -0.62
CA SER A 70 -3.10 -2.85 -2.07
C SER A 70 -1.83 -3.64 -2.39
N ILE A 71 -0.79 -3.51 -1.60
CA ILE A 71 0.47 -4.25 -1.77
C ILE A 71 0.22 -5.74 -1.56
N ILE A 72 -0.40 -6.11 -0.44
CA ILE A 72 -0.74 -7.52 -0.15
C ILE A 72 -1.69 -8.08 -1.21
N ALA A 73 -2.73 -7.33 -1.57
CA ALA A 73 -3.68 -7.73 -2.61
C ALA A 73 -3.00 -7.94 -3.97
N SER A 74 -2.08 -7.06 -4.37
CA SER A 74 -1.32 -7.17 -5.63
C SER A 74 -0.39 -8.37 -5.65
N LEU A 75 0.31 -8.65 -4.54
CA LEU A 75 1.19 -9.82 -4.43
C LEU A 75 0.40 -11.13 -4.55
N LEU A 76 -0.73 -11.24 -3.85
CA LEU A 76 -1.62 -12.40 -3.95
C LEU A 76 -2.21 -12.54 -5.36
N ALA A 77 -2.67 -11.44 -5.96
CA ALA A 77 -3.17 -11.43 -7.34
C ALA A 77 -2.12 -11.84 -8.37
N SER A 78 -0.85 -11.52 -8.11
CA SER A 78 0.28 -11.94 -8.94
C SER A 78 0.66 -13.42 -8.77
N GLY A 79 0.04 -14.12 -7.81
CA GLY A 79 0.24 -15.55 -7.58
C GLY A 79 1.37 -15.89 -6.62
N TYR A 80 1.89 -14.91 -5.87
CA TYR A 80 2.82 -15.19 -4.77
C TYR A 80 2.10 -15.91 -3.63
N THR A 81 2.75 -16.89 -3.04
CA THR A 81 2.27 -17.58 -1.84
C THR A 81 2.46 -16.72 -0.60
N LEU A 82 1.65 -16.97 0.44
CA LEU A 82 1.82 -16.27 1.71
C LEU A 82 3.20 -16.48 2.33
N SER A 83 3.78 -17.66 2.18
CA SER A 83 5.15 -17.94 2.62
C SER A 83 6.17 -17.05 1.90
N GLU A 84 6.08 -16.89 0.58
CA GLU A 84 6.96 -16.01 -0.19
C GLU A 84 6.80 -14.55 0.23
N ILE A 85 5.56 -14.10 0.47
CA ILE A 85 5.25 -12.74 0.95
C ILE A 85 5.87 -12.52 2.34
N ILE A 86 5.67 -13.43 3.28
CA ILE A 86 6.22 -13.33 4.62
C ILE A 86 7.75 -13.32 4.60
N GLN A 87 8.37 -14.21 3.80
CA GLN A 87 9.82 -14.26 3.66
C GLN A 87 10.41 -12.98 3.06
N SER A 88 9.67 -12.24 2.22
CA SER A 88 10.15 -10.96 1.68
C SER A 88 10.25 -9.87 2.76
N PHE A 89 9.43 -9.93 3.80
CA PHE A 89 9.47 -9.01 4.94
C PHE A 89 10.43 -9.45 6.04
N LEU A 90 10.68 -10.76 6.16
CA LEU A 90 11.62 -11.29 7.14
C LEU A 90 13.05 -11.25 6.58
N ASP A 91 14.00 -10.80 7.38
CA ASP A 91 15.42 -10.73 7.01
C ASP A 91 16.10 -12.10 7.06
N SER A 92 15.78 -12.97 6.11
CA SER A 92 16.41 -14.28 6.00
C SER A 92 17.60 -14.20 5.05
N ARG A 93 18.80 -14.04 5.57
CA ARG A 93 20.06 -13.82 4.83
C ARG A 93 20.55 -14.94 3.93
N LYS A 94 19.89 -16.09 3.82
CA LYS A 94 20.52 -17.31 3.29
C LYS A 94 19.84 -18.01 2.11
N GLU A 95 18.75 -17.54 1.54
CA GLU A 95 18.15 -18.24 0.40
C GLU A 95 17.95 -17.36 -0.83
N LYS A 96 18.10 -17.94 -2.03
CA LYS A 96 17.78 -17.30 -3.32
C LYS A 96 16.29 -16.96 -3.35
N LYS A 97 15.98 -15.73 -3.00
CA LYS A 97 14.59 -15.23 -2.93
C LYS A 97 14.07 -15.03 -4.35
N LYS A 98 12.91 -15.57 -4.67
CA LYS A 98 12.16 -15.21 -5.89
C LYS A 98 11.73 -13.75 -5.89
N PHE A 99 11.68 -13.14 -4.71
CA PHE A 99 11.20 -11.79 -4.49
C PHE A 99 12.26 -10.96 -3.74
N PRO A 100 12.58 -9.74 -4.19
CA PRO A 100 13.53 -8.88 -3.48
C PRO A 100 12.99 -8.52 -2.09
N LYS A 101 13.90 -8.27 -1.15
CA LYS A 101 13.56 -7.80 0.19
C LYS A 101 12.75 -6.50 0.05
N MET A 102 11.57 -6.49 0.65
CA MET A 102 10.75 -5.28 0.76
C MET A 102 11.02 -4.60 2.10
N GLY A 103 11.71 -3.47 2.07
CA GLY A 103 11.92 -2.60 3.21
C GLY A 103 10.73 -1.65 3.42
N TYR A 104 10.65 -1.09 4.62
CA TYR A 104 9.64 -0.08 4.95
C TYR A 104 9.73 1.15 4.02
N THR A 105 10.94 1.54 3.64
CA THR A 105 11.22 2.65 2.74
C THR A 105 10.77 2.41 1.30
N ASP A 106 10.74 1.15 0.85
CA ASP A 106 10.31 0.79 -0.50
C ASP A 106 8.79 0.95 -0.69
N LEU A 107 8.05 0.93 0.43
CA LEU A 107 6.62 1.16 0.45
C LEU A 107 6.24 2.65 0.32
N PHE A 108 7.20 3.55 0.55
CA PHE A 108 6.98 5.00 0.53
C PHE A 108 8.00 5.67 -0.37
N HIS A 109 7.68 5.80 -1.65
CA HIS A 109 8.42 6.69 -2.52
C HIS A 109 7.98 8.12 -2.20
N ILE A 110 8.79 8.83 -1.39
CA ILE A 110 8.59 10.26 -1.16
C ILE A 110 9.01 10.98 -2.44
N VAL A 111 8.09 11.08 -3.39
CA VAL A 111 8.20 12.03 -4.49
C VAL A 111 8.26 13.41 -3.85
N ARG A 112 9.23 14.25 -4.24
CA ARG A 112 9.43 15.62 -3.74
C ARG A 112 8.08 16.27 -3.44
N PRO A 113 7.84 16.75 -2.19
CA PRO A 113 6.57 17.38 -1.85
C PRO A 113 6.37 18.60 -2.77
N GLN A 114 5.50 18.48 -3.74
CA GLN A 114 5.05 19.63 -4.52
C GLN A 114 4.02 20.36 -3.66
N PHE A 115 4.47 21.34 -2.90
CA PHE A 115 3.56 22.26 -2.24
C PHE A 115 2.83 23.07 -3.33
N ARG A 116 1.64 22.63 -3.70
CA ARG A 116 0.71 23.46 -4.45
C ARG A 116 0.22 24.56 -3.50
N PHE A 117 0.96 25.65 -3.44
CA PHE A 117 0.44 26.88 -2.84
C PHE A 117 -0.81 27.25 -3.61
N THR A 118 -1.98 27.14 -2.98
CA THR A 118 -3.22 27.61 -3.58
C THR A 118 -3.06 29.09 -3.90
N LYS A 119 -3.73 29.57 -4.96
CA LYS A 119 -3.71 30.99 -5.37
C LYS A 119 -3.98 31.95 -4.21
N TYR A 120 -4.69 31.48 -3.20
CA TYR A 120 -4.96 32.21 -1.95
C TYR A 120 -3.70 32.49 -1.14
N PHE A 121 -2.78 31.53 -1.01
CA PHE A 121 -1.50 31.73 -0.31
C PHE A 121 -0.55 32.64 -1.10
N GLN A 122 -0.55 32.56 -2.43
CA GLN A 122 0.22 33.46 -3.27
C GLN A 122 -0.26 34.91 -3.13
N SER A 123 -1.58 35.15 -3.11
CA SER A 123 -2.13 36.49 -2.93
C SER A 123 -1.83 37.08 -1.55
N LEU A 124 -1.81 36.26 -0.49
CA LEU A 124 -1.42 36.68 0.86
C LEU A 124 0.08 37.03 0.93
N TRP A 125 0.92 36.25 0.25
CA TRP A 125 2.36 36.50 0.20
C TRP A 125 2.69 37.78 -0.56
N GLU A 126 2.07 38.03 -1.71
CA GLU A 126 2.22 39.27 -2.48
C GLU A 126 1.74 40.49 -1.69
N ARG A 127 0.62 40.40 -1.00
CA ARG A 127 0.12 41.49 -0.11
C ARG A 127 1.09 41.80 1.03
N LYS A 128 1.65 40.77 1.70
CA LYS A 128 2.68 40.97 2.74
C LYS A 128 3.95 41.60 2.19
N LYS A 129 4.40 41.18 1.02
CA LYS A 129 5.58 41.72 0.36
C LYS A 129 5.40 43.20 0.02
N HIS A 130 4.24 43.56 -0.49
CA HIS A 130 3.90 44.94 -0.81
C HIS A 130 3.88 45.83 0.46
N TRP A 131 3.27 45.34 1.54
CA TRP A 131 3.25 46.01 2.85
C TRP A 131 4.65 46.20 3.43
N LEU A 132 5.51 45.19 3.37
CA LEU A 132 6.91 45.30 3.86
C LEU A 132 7.72 46.33 3.05
N LEU A 133 7.52 46.40 1.75
CA LEU A 133 8.19 47.41 0.91
C LEU A 133 7.70 48.83 1.19
N GLU A 134 6.43 49.01 1.49
CA GLU A 134 5.86 50.31 1.87
C GLU A 134 6.40 50.79 3.23
N VAL A 135 6.46 49.90 4.23
CA VAL A 135 6.95 50.23 5.57
C VAL A 135 8.48 50.49 5.59
N SER A 136 9.23 49.87 4.68
CA SER A 136 10.69 50.07 4.59
C SER A 136 11.12 51.38 3.89
N LYS A 137 10.27 51.96 3.05
CA LYS A 137 10.57 53.21 2.32
C LYS A 137 10.93 54.42 3.21
N PRO A 138 10.19 54.71 4.31
CA PRO A 138 10.57 55.83 5.18
C PRO A 138 11.87 55.56 5.96
N LEU A 139 12.17 54.32 6.33
CA LEU A 139 13.39 53.94 7.04
C LEU A 139 14.63 54.10 6.17
N LEU A 140 14.57 53.80 4.89
CA LEU A 140 15.68 53.97 3.94
C LEU A 140 15.95 55.46 3.61
N LYS A 141 14.95 56.34 3.72
CA LYS A 141 15.15 57.79 3.54
C LYS A 141 15.86 58.46 4.73
N THR A 142 15.83 57.83 5.92
CA THR A 142 16.44 58.39 7.12
C THR A 142 17.95 58.04 7.26
N ILE A 143 18.47 57.12 6.43
CA ILE A 143 19.86 56.62 6.48
C ILE A 143 20.72 57.24 5.38
N SER A 144 20.14 58.08 4.52
CA SER A 144 20.89 58.78 3.45
C SER A 144 21.20 60.22 3.90
N PHE A 145 22.18 60.34 4.78
CA PHE A 145 22.99 61.57 5.02
C PHE A 145 24.45 61.21 4.95
#